data_2a3e2121843cbbd2b367c39a5e58a3e1
#
_entry.id   2a3e2121843cbbd2b367c39a5e58a3e1
#
_cell.length_a   1.000
_cell.length_b   1.000
_cell.length_c   1.000
_cell.angle_alpha   90.00
_cell.angle_beta   90.00
_cell.angle_gamma   90.00
#
_symmetry.space_group_name_H-M   'P 1'
#
loop_
_entity.id
_entity.type
_entity.pdbx_description
1 polymer ?
#
loop_
_entity_poly.entity_id
_entity_poly.type
_entity_poly.pdbx_seq_one_letter_code
_entity_poly.pdbx_strand_id
1 'polypeptide(L)'
;AVGPFAIEKGMIDAKEIKTNIVIRSVNTGSIIEATIQTPNKKVKYSGDYKIAGVPGEGSPILLKFKNLVGGVTGKLLPTDHPTTIINGIEVTCLDVSMPMVMANAKDFGIVGNETSNDLNENKTLLKKIEEIRLSAALKMGMGDVSGKVIPKFALLSKPLNGGTITSRYFTPKTCHETHAATGSNCIASACLISSTVASKITNIEATGNDKITIEHPLGLIDCLVETSTTVNSFDKNFIKS
;
A
#
# COMPACT_ATOMS: atom_id res chain seq x y z
N ALA A 1 -8.02 2.16 15.50
CA ALA A 1 -8.16 2.03 16.96
C ALA A 1 -7.70 3.29 17.72
N VAL A 2 -6.61 3.97 17.32
CA VAL A 2 -6.05 5.13 18.05
C VAL A 2 -7.06 6.27 18.22
N GLY A 3 -7.80 6.63 17.17
CA GLY A 3 -8.76 7.73 17.20
C GLY A 3 -9.93 7.48 18.17
N PRO A 4 -10.68 6.39 18.04
CA PRO A 4 -11.73 6.03 19.00
C PRO A 4 -11.22 5.97 20.43
N PHE A 5 -10.05 5.35 20.66
CA PHE A 5 -9.44 5.27 21.99
C PHE A 5 -9.16 6.66 22.59
N ALA A 6 -8.59 7.58 21.81
CA ALA A 6 -8.27 8.93 22.28
C ALA A 6 -9.53 9.73 22.67
N ILE A 7 -10.63 9.56 21.92
CA ILE A 7 -11.92 10.18 22.25
C ILE A 7 -12.49 9.57 23.56
N GLU A 8 -12.55 8.25 23.67
CA GLU A 8 -13.12 7.57 24.83
C GLU A 8 -12.35 7.79 26.13
N LYS A 9 -11.04 8.04 26.01
CA LYS A 9 -10.18 8.40 27.15
C LYS A 9 -10.17 9.90 27.46
N GLY A 10 -10.97 10.70 26.74
CA GLY A 10 -11.05 12.14 26.96
C GLY A 10 -9.76 12.91 26.60
N MET A 11 -8.89 12.28 25.76
CA MET A 11 -7.68 12.94 25.26
C MET A 11 -8.00 13.94 24.14
N ILE A 12 -9.13 13.73 23.47
CA ILE A 12 -9.66 14.57 22.39
C ILE A 12 -11.16 14.72 22.55
N ASP A 13 -11.63 15.97 22.48
CA ASP A 13 -13.06 16.27 22.54
C ASP A 13 -13.75 15.87 21.24
N ALA A 14 -14.79 15.04 21.35
CA ALA A 14 -15.59 14.63 20.20
C ALA A 14 -16.46 15.80 19.71
N LYS A 15 -16.51 15.98 18.38
CA LYS A 15 -17.46 16.85 17.69
C LYS A 15 -18.80 16.12 17.46
N GLU A 16 -19.86 16.89 17.14
CA GLU A 16 -21.25 16.41 17.14
C GLU A 16 -21.55 15.29 16.12
N ILE A 17 -20.94 15.28 14.94
CA ILE A 17 -21.25 14.33 13.87
C ILE A 17 -20.03 13.49 13.52
N LYS A 18 -18.89 14.15 13.31
CA LYS A 18 -17.62 13.56 12.91
C LYS A 18 -16.48 14.24 13.64
N THR A 19 -15.51 13.47 14.10
CA THR A 19 -14.28 13.99 14.71
C THR A 19 -13.08 13.63 13.83
N ASN A 20 -12.35 14.66 13.41
CA ASN A 20 -11.10 14.49 12.68
C ASN A 20 -9.93 14.55 13.67
N ILE A 21 -9.07 13.54 13.59
CA ILE A 21 -7.88 13.39 14.44
C ILE A 21 -6.65 13.32 13.55
N VAL A 22 -5.64 14.10 13.89
CA VAL A 22 -4.34 14.07 13.23
C VAL A 22 -3.40 13.17 14.02
N ILE A 23 -2.90 12.14 13.37
CA ILE A 23 -1.99 11.14 13.94
C ILE A 23 -0.64 11.28 13.25
N ARG A 24 0.45 11.38 14.00
CA ARG A 24 1.82 11.33 13.46
C ARG A 24 2.41 9.95 13.65
N SER A 25 2.84 9.31 12.57
CA SER A 25 3.63 8.08 12.62
C SER A 25 5.05 8.39 13.12
N VAL A 26 5.46 7.81 14.24
CA VAL A 26 6.82 8.02 14.78
C VAL A 26 7.90 7.33 13.93
N ASN A 27 7.56 6.26 13.21
CA ASN A 27 8.52 5.48 12.41
C ASN A 27 8.86 6.15 11.07
N THR A 28 7.89 6.82 10.44
CA THR A 28 8.04 7.39 9.09
C THR A 28 7.88 8.90 9.04
N GLY A 29 7.44 9.53 10.14
CA GLY A 29 7.10 10.96 10.18
C GLY A 29 5.81 11.32 9.42
N SER A 30 5.16 10.35 8.75
CA SER A 30 3.94 10.58 7.98
C SER A 30 2.77 11.02 8.87
N ILE A 31 1.87 11.78 8.28
CA ILE A 31 0.65 12.27 8.92
C ILE A 31 -0.54 11.46 8.42
N ILE A 32 -1.38 11.03 9.35
CA ILE A 32 -2.62 10.31 9.08
C ILE A 32 -3.77 11.14 9.66
N GLU A 33 -4.68 11.58 8.81
CA GLU A 33 -5.93 12.21 9.24
C GLU A 33 -7.01 11.12 9.32
N ALA A 34 -7.51 10.86 10.54
CA ALA A 34 -8.56 9.89 10.78
C ALA A 34 -9.90 10.61 11.01
N THR A 35 -10.90 10.30 10.21
CA THR A 35 -12.28 10.78 10.40
C THR A 35 -13.12 9.71 11.06
N ILE A 36 -13.55 9.94 12.29
CA ILE A 36 -14.34 9.02 13.11
C ILE A 36 -15.79 9.52 13.16
N GLN A 37 -16.76 8.63 13.01
CA GLN A 37 -18.18 8.96 13.19
C GLN A 37 -18.48 9.12 14.69
N THR A 38 -18.95 10.30 15.08
CA THR A 38 -19.19 10.66 16.48
C THR A 38 -20.56 11.34 16.71
N PRO A 39 -21.69 10.69 16.30
CA PRO A 39 -23.00 11.26 16.56
C PRO A 39 -23.21 11.46 18.06
N ASN A 40 -23.79 12.60 18.44
CA ASN A 40 -23.99 12.97 19.85
C ASN A 40 -22.68 12.95 20.66
N LYS A 41 -21.55 13.30 20.05
CA LYS A 41 -20.21 13.32 20.67
C LYS A 41 -19.74 11.98 21.23
N LYS A 42 -20.26 10.86 20.72
CA LYS A 42 -19.86 9.50 21.11
C LYS A 42 -19.37 8.73 19.91
N VAL A 43 -18.32 7.92 20.10
CA VAL A 43 -17.82 7.04 19.04
C VAL A 43 -18.90 6.08 18.60
N LYS A 44 -19.18 6.05 17.29
CA LYS A 44 -20.11 5.08 16.69
C LYS A 44 -19.29 3.89 16.18
N TYR A 45 -19.54 2.69 16.74
CA TYR A 45 -18.91 1.44 16.32
C TYR A 45 -19.77 0.66 15.33
N SER A 46 -21.08 0.64 15.52
CA SER A 46 -22.01 -0.07 14.65
C SER A 46 -22.19 0.67 13.32
N GLY A 47 -22.32 -0.06 12.23
CA GLY A 47 -22.54 0.46 10.88
C GLY A 47 -22.69 -0.69 9.90
N ASP A 48 -22.79 -0.37 8.63
CA ASP A 48 -23.01 -1.29 7.51
C ASP A 48 -21.77 -1.41 6.58
N TYR A 49 -20.64 -0.83 6.99
CA TYR A 49 -19.42 -0.88 6.19
C TYR A 49 -18.70 -2.21 6.38
N LYS A 50 -18.40 -2.87 5.25
CA LYS A 50 -17.67 -4.14 5.19
C LYS A 50 -16.24 -3.92 4.69
N ILE A 51 -15.30 -4.63 5.31
CA ILE A 51 -13.93 -4.74 4.81
C ILE A 51 -13.71 -6.20 4.39
N ALA A 52 -13.26 -6.42 3.15
CA ALA A 52 -13.01 -7.76 2.64
C ALA A 52 -11.98 -8.51 3.51
N GLY A 53 -12.32 -9.75 3.89
CA GLY A 53 -11.51 -10.57 4.78
C GLY A 53 -11.65 -10.25 6.27
N VAL A 54 -12.52 -9.30 6.66
CA VAL A 54 -12.84 -9.00 8.06
C VAL A 54 -14.27 -9.42 8.34
N PRO A 55 -14.53 -10.31 9.34
CA PRO A 55 -15.89 -10.71 9.69
C PRO A 55 -16.72 -9.53 10.24
N GLY A 56 -17.99 -9.48 9.82
CA GLY A 56 -18.96 -8.50 10.32
C GLY A 56 -18.95 -7.17 9.61
N GLU A 57 -19.62 -6.20 10.20
CA GLU A 57 -19.80 -4.84 9.68
C GLU A 57 -19.53 -3.83 10.80
N GLY A 58 -19.18 -2.61 10.43
CA GLY A 58 -18.88 -1.57 11.41
C GLY A 58 -19.04 -0.16 10.86
N SER A 59 -18.86 0.82 11.72
CA SER A 59 -18.81 2.22 11.33
C SER A 59 -17.49 2.51 10.63
N PRO A 60 -17.49 3.15 9.43
CA PRO A 60 -16.26 3.42 8.70
C PRO A 60 -15.41 4.49 9.40
N ILE A 61 -14.10 4.26 9.41
CA ILE A 61 -13.10 5.26 9.77
C ILE A 61 -12.31 5.56 8.50
N LEU A 62 -12.47 6.77 7.95
CA LEU A 62 -11.69 7.20 6.80
C LEU A 62 -10.28 7.59 7.26
N LEU A 63 -9.27 7.06 6.62
CA LEU A 63 -7.87 7.42 6.85
C LEU A 63 -7.33 8.12 5.61
N LYS A 64 -6.88 9.38 5.77
CA LYS A 64 -6.17 10.13 4.75
C LYS A 64 -4.70 10.22 5.16
N PHE A 65 -3.83 9.69 4.34
CA PHE A 65 -2.39 9.69 4.57
C PHE A 65 -1.76 10.89 3.86
N LYS A 66 -0.82 11.56 4.50
CA LYS A 66 -0.05 12.70 3.98
C LYS A 66 1.44 12.52 4.22
N ASN A 67 2.26 13.25 3.47
CA ASN A 67 3.72 13.15 3.55
C ASN A 67 4.20 11.70 3.36
N LEU A 68 3.68 11.06 2.32
CA LEU A 68 3.81 9.62 2.08
C LEU A 68 5.15 9.25 1.45
N VAL A 69 5.77 10.19 0.74
CA VAL A 69 6.88 9.93 -0.18
C VAL A 69 8.22 9.97 0.53
N GLY A 70 9.04 8.93 0.33
CA GLY A 70 10.44 8.91 0.75
C GLY A 70 10.64 8.84 2.27
N GLY A 71 9.66 8.33 3.02
CA GLY A 71 9.73 8.30 4.49
C GLY A 71 10.89 7.48 5.05
N VAL A 72 11.43 6.54 4.30
CA VAL A 72 12.55 5.69 4.71
C VAL A 72 13.79 5.93 3.86
N THR A 73 13.64 6.05 2.54
CA THR A 73 14.78 6.17 1.59
C THR A 73 15.08 7.61 1.18
N GLY A 74 14.21 8.56 1.51
CA GLY A 74 14.31 9.97 1.11
C GLY A 74 13.87 10.25 -0.33
N LYS A 75 13.49 9.22 -1.12
CA LYS A 75 13.14 9.34 -2.53
C LYS A 75 11.82 8.65 -2.84
N LEU A 76 11.08 9.15 -3.85
CA LEU A 76 9.92 8.47 -4.43
C LEU A 76 10.34 7.15 -5.09
N LEU A 77 11.35 7.24 -5.97
CA LEU A 77 11.95 6.13 -6.69
C LEU A 77 13.39 5.90 -6.17
N PRO A 78 13.59 5.03 -5.18
CA PRO A 78 14.90 4.83 -4.55
C PRO A 78 16.00 4.35 -5.49
N THR A 79 15.65 3.75 -6.64
CA THR A 79 16.58 3.31 -7.68
C THR A 79 16.74 4.33 -8.81
N ASP A 80 16.21 5.54 -8.66
CA ASP A 80 16.20 6.65 -9.62
C ASP A 80 15.45 6.38 -10.94
N HIS A 81 14.87 5.19 -11.11
CA HIS A 81 14.10 4.77 -12.28
C HIS A 81 12.77 4.11 -11.89
N PRO A 82 11.72 4.25 -12.72
CA PRO A 82 10.42 3.62 -12.48
C PRO A 82 10.50 2.08 -12.52
N THR A 83 11.46 1.54 -13.28
CA THR A 83 11.80 0.10 -13.25
C THR A 83 13.30 -0.11 -13.24
N THR A 84 13.71 -1.22 -12.64
CA THR A 84 15.12 -1.66 -12.54
C THR A 84 15.19 -3.17 -12.71
N ILE A 85 16.23 -3.67 -13.39
CA ILE A 85 16.44 -5.12 -13.48
C ILE A 85 17.26 -5.58 -12.27
N ILE A 86 16.70 -6.56 -11.55
CA ILE A 86 17.34 -7.21 -10.40
C ILE A 86 17.30 -8.72 -10.60
N ASN A 87 18.45 -9.37 -10.66
CA ASN A 87 18.58 -10.81 -10.90
C ASN A 87 17.77 -11.29 -12.13
N GLY A 88 17.76 -10.48 -13.22
CA GLY A 88 17.04 -10.77 -14.46
C GLY A 88 15.52 -10.47 -14.41
N ILE A 89 14.98 -9.97 -13.31
CA ILE A 89 13.58 -9.62 -13.14
C ILE A 89 13.41 -8.08 -13.17
N GLU A 90 12.43 -7.61 -13.95
CA GLU A 90 12.03 -6.20 -13.92
C GLU A 90 11.21 -5.91 -12.66
N VAL A 91 11.66 -4.96 -11.87
CA VAL A 91 10.96 -4.54 -10.64
C VAL A 91 10.79 -3.03 -10.59
N THR A 92 9.76 -2.57 -9.89
CA THR A 92 9.61 -1.19 -9.42
C THR A 92 9.98 -1.14 -7.94
N CYS A 93 10.91 -0.27 -7.56
CA CYS A 93 11.21 0.06 -6.18
C CYS A 93 10.58 1.42 -5.86
N LEU A 94 9.64 1.47 -4.93
CA LEU A 94 8.89 2.68 -4.59
C LEU A 94 8.88 2.88 -3.07
N ASP A 95 8.99 4.14 -2.61
CA ASP A 95 8.84 4.50 -1.20
C ASP A 95 7.69 5.50 -1.04
N VAL A 96 6.47 4.97 -0.96
CA VAL A 96 5.23 5.70 -0.67
C VAL A 96 4.53 5.00 0.49
N SER A 97 4.35 5.67 1.59
CA SER A 97 3.90 5.14 2.90
C SER A 97 4.89 4.14 3.52
N MET A 98 5.62 3.39 2.71
CA MET A 98 6.68 2.45 3.08
C MET A 98 7.41 1.95 1.83
N PRO A 99 8.70 1.55 1.96
CA PRO A 99 9.44 0.97 0.84
C PRO A 99 8.86 -0.36 0.39
N MET A 100 8.68 -0.51 -0.92
CA MET A 100 8.18 -1.74 -1.53
C MET A 100 8.90 -2.05 -2.84
N VAL A 101 9.09 -3.34 -3.09
CA VAL A 101 9.52 -3.89 -4.37
C VAL A 101 8.32 -4.55 -5.04
N MET A 102 8.03 -4.21 -6.27
CA MET A 102 6.90 -4.73 -7.05
C MET A 102 7.42 -5.41 -8.30
N ALA A 103 6.90 -6.59 -8.63
CA ALA A 103 7.23 -7.35 -9.83
C ALA A 103 5.97 -7.93 -10.47
N ASN A 104 6.04 -8.28 -11.75
CA ASN A 104 4.95 -8.99 -12.40
C ASN A 104 4.92 -10.46 -11.94
N ALA A 105 3.74 -10.96 -11.57
CA ALA A 105 3.54 -12.34 -11.10
C ALA A 105 4.04 -13.40 -12.10
N LYS A 106 3.86 -13.14 -13.40
CA LYS A 106 4.31 -14.04 -14.47
C LYS A 106 5.82 -14.29 -14.46
N ASP A 107 6.63 -13.30 -14.03
CA ASP A 107 8.10 -13.41 -14.01
C ASP A 107 8.57 -14.34 -12.86
N PHE A 108 7.64 -14.69 -11.98
CA PHE A 108 7.81 -15.66 -10.89
C PHE A 108 7.15 -17.03 -11.20
N GLY A 109 6.59 -17.20 -12.39
CA GLY A 109 5.95 -18.44 -12.81
C GLY A 109 4.59 -18.69 -12.13
N ILE A 110 3.92 -17.64 -11.68
CA ILE A 110 2.57 -17.70 -11.10
C ILE A 110 1.61 -16.80 -11.88
N VAL A 111 0.31 -17.08 -11.77
CA VAL A 111 -0.75 -16.33 -12.45
C VAL A 111 -1.07 -15.03 -11.71
N GLY A 112 -0.94 -15.04 -10.37
CA GLY A 112 -1.22 -13.91 -9.50
C GLY A 112 -2.59 -13.96 -8.82
N ASN A 113 -3.34 -15.06 -9.01
CA ASN A 113 -4.63 -15.30 -8.35
C ASN A 113 -4.58 -16.43 -7.29
N GLU A 114 -3.39 -16.98 -7.04
CA GLU A 114 -3.17 -18.03 -6.05
C GLU A 114 -3.64 -17.57 -4.66
N THR A 115 -4.03 -18.55 -3.82
CA THR A 115 -4.38 -18.27 -2.42
C THR A 115 -3.11 -17.94 -1.61
N SER A 116 -3.28 -17.28 -0.47
CA SER A 116 -2.16 -17.02 0.45
C SER A 116 -1.50 -18.32 0.92
N ASN A 117 -2.29 -19.39 1.12
CA ASN A 117 -1.77 -20.70 1.53
C ASN A 117 -0.89 -21.33 0.45
N ASP A 118 -1.36 -21.36 -0.80
CA ASP A 118 -0.56 -21.90 -1.93
C ASP A 118 0.78 -21.19 -2.04
N LEU A 119 0.78 -19.86 -1.91
CA LEU A 119 1.98 -19.05 -1.98
C LEU A 119 2.92 -19.29 -0.78
N ASN A 120 2.38 -19.45 0.42
CA ASN A 120 3.15 -19.69 1.64
C ASN A 120 3.78 -21.10 1.68
N GLU A 121 3.19 -22.06 1.01
CA GLU A 121 3.74 -23.41 0.84
C GLU A 121 4.83 -23.46 -0.23
N ASN A 122 4.83 -22.54 -1.20
CA ASN A 122 5.80 -22.50 -2.29
C ASN A 122 7.16 -21.94 -1.83
N LYS A 123 7.98 -22.78 -1.23
CA LYS A 123 9.31 -22.40 -0.67
C LYS A 123 10.27 -21.87 -1.73
N THR A 124 10.19 -22.37 -2.97
CA THR A 124 11.02 -21.90 -4.09
C THR A 124 10.66 -20.47 -4.46
N LEU A 125 9.36 -20.15 -4.53
CA LEU A 125 8.87 -18.79 -4.77
C LEU A 125 9.32 -17.84 -3.65
N LEU A 126 9.11 -18.21 -2.38
CA LEU A 126 9.48 -17.38 -1.23
C LEU A 126 10.99 -17.10 -1.19
N LYS A 127 11.82 -18.09 -1.51
CA LYS A 127 13.27 -17.92 -1.61
C LYS A 127 13.63 -16.92 -2.72
N LYS A 128 13.05 -17.06 -3.91
CA LYS A 128 13.28 -16.14 -5.05
C LYS A 128 12.85 -14.70 -4.70
N ILE A 129 11.70 -14.54 -4.04
CA ILE A 129 11.22 -13.24 -3.56
C ILE A 129 12.24 -12.62 -2.61
N GLU A 130 12.72 -13.36 -1.60
CA GLU A 130 13.68 -12.85 -0.62
C GLU A 130 15.02 -12.46 -1.26
N GLU A 131 15.56 -13.25 -2.17
CA GLU A 131 16.80 -12.95 -2.90
C GLU A 131 16.68 -11.63 -3.68
N ILE A 132 15.56 -11.40 -4.38
CA ILE A 132 15.31 -10.16 -5.11
C ILE A 132 15.08 -8.99 -4.14
N ARG A 133 14.34 -9.20 -3.06
CA ARG A 133 14.08 -8.18 -2.02
C ARG A 133 15.37 -7.67 -1.38
N LEU A 134 16.28 -8.57 -1.02
CA LEU A 134 17.58 -8.22 -0.44
C LEU A 134 18.45 -7.44 -1.44
N SER A 135 18.53 -7.91 -2.69
CA SER A 135 19.26 -7.23 -3.76
C SER A 135 18.67 -5.84 -4.08
N ALA A 136 17.33 -5.73 -4.06
CA ALA A 136 16.63 -4.47 -4.26
C ALA A 136 16.93 -3.49 -3.13
N ALA A 137 16.92 -3.93 -1.88
CA ALA A 137 17.19 -3.08 -0.72
C ALA A 137 18.58 -2.43 -0.78
N LEU A 138 19.58 -3.16 -1.26
CA LEU A 138 20.93 -2.60 -1.50
C LEU A 138 20.89 -1.47 -2.54
N LYS A 139 20.18 -1.68 -3.67
CA LYS A 139 20.02 -0.65 -4.72
C LYS A 139 19.17 0.54 -4.26
N MET A 140 18.24 0.33 -3.34
CA MET A 140 17.44 1.38 -2.72
C MET A 140 18.20 2.19 -1.65
N GLY A 141 19.48 1.87 -1.39
CA GLY A 141 20.27 2.53 -0.35
C GLY A 141 19.89 2.15 1.08
N MET A 142 19.13 1.06 1.27
CA MET A 142 18.68 0.60 2.60
C MET A 142 19.72 -0.27 3.32
N GLY A 143 20.80 -0.66 2.65
CA GLY A 143 21.84 -1.56 3.18
C GLY A 143 21.33 -2.98 3.40
N ASP A 144 21.93 -3.70 4.33
CA ASP A 144 21.49 -5.05 4.72
C ASP A 144 20.15 -4.99 5.48
N VAL A 145 19.15 -5.66 4.91
CA VAL A 145 17.80 -5.77 5.46
C VAL A 145 17.45 -7.21 5.85
N SER A 146 18.46 -8.07 6.00
CA SER A 146 18.28 -9.44 6.49
C SER A 146 17.56 -9.41 7.84
N GLY A 147 16.46 -10.15 7.95
CA GLY A 147 15.63 -10.17 9.16
C GLY A 147 14.74 -8.92 9.37
N LYS A 148 14.87 -7.87 8.56
CA LYS A 148 13.97 -6.71 8.62
C LYS A 148 12.68 -6.96 7.84
N VAL A 149 11.63 -6.25 8.22
CA VAL A 149 10.29 -6.39 7.60
C VAL A 149 10.07 -5.50 6.38
N ILE A 150 11.03 -4.64 6.04
CA ILE A 150 11.03 -3.75 4.86
C ILE A 150 12.35 -3.90 4.08
N PRO A 151 12.35 -3.63 2.77
CA PRO A 151 11.17 -3.32 1.96
C PRO A 151 10.19 -4.50 1.93
N LYS A 152 8.91 -4.19 1.71
CA LYS A 152 7.91 -5.21 1.42
C LYS A 152 8.05 -5.68 -0.03
N PHE A 153 7.34 -6.75 -0.38
CA PHE A 153 7.33 -7.27 -1.74
C PHE A 153 5.90 -7.48 -2.23
N ALA A 154 5.60 -7.17 -3.49
CA ALA A 154 4.32 -7.46 -4.09
C ALA A 154 4.49 -8.09 -5.48
N LEU A 155 3.74 -9.16 -5.75
CA LEU A 155 3.55 -9.72 -7.08
C LEU A 155 2.23 -9.20 -7.64
N LEU A 156 2.32 -8.56 -8.81
CA LEU A 156 1.21 -7.86 -9.44
C LEU A 156 0.77 -8.60 -10.72
N SER A 157 -0.53 -8.60 -10.98
CA SER A 157 -1.12 -9.17 -12.20
C SER A 157 -2.37 -8.38 -12.62
N LYS A 158 -2.90 -8.69 -13.80
CA LYS A 158 -4.18 -8.14 -14.26
C LYS A 158 -5.31 -8.56 -13.32
N PRO A 159 -6.31 -7.70 -13.10
CA PRO A 159 -7.43 -8.02 -12.24
C PRO A 159 -8.34 -9.08 -12.87
N LEU A 160 -9.02 -9.86 -12.03
CA LEU A 160 -9.96 -10.91 -12.44
C LEU A 160 -11.39 -10.67 -11.93
N ASN A 161 -11.55 -9.86 -10.88
CA ASN A 161 -12.82 -9.67 -10.17
C ASN A 161 -13.30 -8.21 -10.18
N GLY A 162 -12.99 -7.47 -11.26
CA GLY A 162 -13.44 -6.10 -11.45
C GLY A 162 -12.60 -5.03 -10.73
N GLY A 163 -11.46 -5.39 -10.15
CA GLY A 163 -10.49 -4.44 -9.62
C GLY A 163 -9.72 -3.69 -10.70
N THR A 164 -8.80 -2.83 -10.29
CA THR A 164 -7.85 -2.15 -11.16
C THR A 164 -6.60 -2.99 -11.37
N ILE A 165 -6.13 -3.65 -10.32
CA ILE A 165 -4.93 -4.49 -10.30
C ILE A 165 -5.08 -5.58 -9.27
N THR A 166 -4.49 -6.76 -9.52
CA THR A 166 -4.35 -7.82 -8.51
C THR A 166 -2.99 -7.77 -7.86
N SER A 167 -2.96 -7.93 -6.54
CA SER A 167 -1.74 -7.95 -5.72
C SER A 167 -1.68 -9.16 -4.80
N ARG A 168 -0.52 -9.80 -4.76
CA ARG A 168 -0.10 -10.74 -3.74
C ARG A 168 1.02 -10.09 -2.93
N TYR A 169 0.67 -9.65 -1.72
CA TYR A 169 1.51 -8.80 -0.87
C TYR A 169 2.23 -9.62 0.20
N PHE A 170 3.57 -9.54 0.25
CA PHE A 170 4.43 -10.33 1.15
C PHE A 170 5.02 -9.48 2.29
N THR A 171 5.02 -10.01 3.54
CA THR A 171 5.42 -9.34 4.77
C THR A 171 6.64 -9.98 5.49
N PRO A 172 7.84 -10.03 4.96
CA PRO A 172 8.30 -10.44 3.63
C PRO A 172 8.21 -11.95 3.42
N LYS A 173 8.14 -12.77 4.50
CA LYS A 173 8.23 -14.24 4.47
C LYS A 173 6.91 -14.95 4.21
N THR A 174 5.80 -14.23 4.28
CA THR A 174 4.45 -14.76 4.09
C THR A 174 3.61 -13.82 3.25
N CYS A 175 2.77 -14.40 2.38
CA CYS A 175 1.73 -13.66 1.68
C CYS A 175 0.63 -13.27 2.67
N HIS A 176 0.23 -12.00 2.66
CA HIS A 176 -0.86 -11.49 3.47
C HIS A 176 -2.20 -11.97 2.89
N GLU A 177 -3.12 -12.40 3.74
CA GLU A 177 -4.46 -12.84 3.30
C GLU A 177 -5.33 -11.71 2.76
N THR A 178 -5.17 -10.52 3.34
CA THR A 178 -5.79 -9.27 2.88
C THR A 178 -4.71 -8.32 2.34
N HIS A 179 -4.83 -7.02 2.60
CA HIS A 179 -3.82 -6.04 2.24
C HIS A 179 -3.62 -5.01 3.34
N ALA A 180 -2.37 -4.64 3.62
CA ALA A 180 -2.09 -3.55 4.56
C ALA A 180 -2.38 -2.19 3.89
N ALA A 181 -3.02 -1.25 4.61
CA ALA A 181 -3.34 0.09 4.10
C ALA A 181 -2.12 0.83 3.52
N THR A 182 -0.96 0.77 4.19
CA THR A 182 0.28 1.37 3.69
C THR A 182 0.79 0.70 2.40
N GLY A 183 0.65 -0.62 2.30
CA GLY A 183 0.98 -1.37 1.09
C GLY A 183 0.03 -1.03 -0.06
N SER A 184 -1.27 -0.87 0.23
CA SER A 184 -2.26 -0.46 -0.77
C SER A 184 -1.98 0.93 -1.32
N ASN A 185 -1.61 1.89 -0.45
CA ASN A 185 -1.21 3.23 -0.88
C ASN A 185 -0.01 3.18 -1.84
N CYS A 186 0.99 2.35 -1.54
CA CYS A 186 2.19 2.21 -2.37
C CYS A 186 1.85 1.64 -3.76
N ILE A 187 1.04 0.58 -3.83
CA ILE A 187 0.63 -0.04 -5.10
C ILE A 187 -0.29 0.89 -5.90
N ALA A 188 -1.27 1.52 -5.24
CA ALA A 188 -2.17 2.46 -5.89
C ALA A 188 -1.40 3.64 -6.49
N SER A 189 -0.42 4.19 -5.77
CA SER A 189 0.48 5.22 -6.29
C SER A 189 1.29 4.74 -7.48
N ALA A 190 1.81 3.50 -7.44
CA ALA A 190 2.57 2.92 -8.53
C ALA A 190 1.74 2.75 -9.82
N CYS A 191 0.42 2.51 -9.71
CA CYS A 191 -0.47 2.45 -10.88
C CYS A 191 -0.52 3.77 -11.65
N LEU A 192 -0.32 4.90 -10.95
CA LEU A 192 -0.42 6.26 -11.51
C LEU A 192 0.94 6.86 -11.90
N ILE A 193 2.04 6.24 -11.50
CA ILE A 193 3.39 6.67 -11.89
C ILE A 193 3.78 5.96 -13.17
N SER A 194 4.09 6.73 -14.21
CA SER A 194 4.40 6.22 -15.55
C SER A 194 5.56 5.22 -15.54
N SER A 195 5.47 4.22 -16.41
CA SER A 195 6.54 3.22 -16.67
C SER A 195 6.91 2.31 -15.48
N THR A 196 6.16 2.32 -14.38
CA THR A 196 6.29 1.33 -13.31
C THR A 196 5.74 -0.03 -13.76
N VAL A 197 6.08 -1.11 -13.03
CA VAL A 197 5.48 -2.44 -13.28
C VAL A 197 3.95 -2.38 -13.14
N ALA A 198 3.44 -1.65 -12.15
CA ALA A 198 2.00 -1.50 -11.92
C ALA A 198 1.32 -0.74 -13.07
N SER A 199 1.84 0.41 -13.49
CA SER A 199 1.25 1.19 -14.58
C SER A 199 1.27 0.45 -15.93
N LYS A 200 2.31 -0.36 -16.20
CA LYS A 200 2.37 -1.23 -17.39
C LYS A 200 1.27 -2.31 -17.38
N ILE A 201 0.83 -2.77 -16.21
CA ILE A 201 -0.25 -3.75 -16.07
C ILE A 201 -1.62 -3.10 -16.25
N THR A 202 -1.84 -1.93 -15.62
CA THR A 202 -3.14 -1.24 -15.58
C THR A 202 -3.40 -0.39 -16.80
N ASN A 203 -2.36 0.21 -17.37
CA ASN A 203 -2.41 1.15 -18.50
C ASN A 203 -3.40 2.30 -18.27
N ILE A 204 -3.40 2.87 -17.05
CA ILE A 204 -4.19 4.04 -16.67
C ILE A 204 -3.32 5.28 -16.55
N GLU A 205 -3.91 6.45 -16.76
CA GLU A 205 -3.27 7.75 -16.57
C GLU A 205 -3.85 8.45 -15.35
N ALA A 206 -3.03 9.21 -14.64
CA ALA A 206 -3.47 9.97 -13.47
C ALA A 206 -4.34 11.15 -13.89
N THR A 207 -5.48 11.34 -13.22
CA THR A 207 -6.45 12.44 -13.48
C THR A 207 -6.47 13.49 -12.37
N GLY A 208 -5.73 13.28 -11.30
CA GLY A 208 -5.66 14.18 -10.14
C GLY A 208 -6.35 13.63 -8.89
N ASN A 209 -7.44 12.88 -9.07
CA ASN A 209 -8.17 12.18 -8.01
C ASN A 209 -8.64 10.84 -8.56
N ASP A 210 -7.87 9.80 -8.29
CA ASP A 210 -8.06 8.50 -8.91
C ASP A 210 -8.44 7.45 -7.87
N LYS A 211 -9.43 6.63 -8.21
CA LYS A 211 -9.78 5.45 -7.44
C LYS A 211 -9.08 4.23 -8.00
N ILE A 212 -8.26 3.59 -7.19
CA ILE A 212 -7.57 2.33 -7.49
C ILE A 212 -8.15 1.24 -6.59
N THR A 213 -8.72 0.21 -7.19
CA THR A 213 -9.25 -0.96 -6.49
C THR A 213 -8.26 -2.12 -6.64
N ILE A 214 -7.67 -2.56 -5.54
CA ILE A 214 -6.67 -3.64 -5.50
C ILE A 214 -7.37 -4.94 -5.11
N GLU A 215 -7.23 -5.97 -5.93
CA GLU A 215 -7.67 -7.32 -5.60
C GLU A 215 -6.61 -8.03 -4.75
N HIS A 216 -7.02 -8.64 -3.64
CA HIS A 216 -6.18 -9.43 -2.75
C HIS A 216 -6.84 -10.81 -2.49
N PRO A 217 -6.17 -11.78 -1.83
CA PRO A 217 -6.71 -13.14 -1.68
C PRO A 217 -8.15 -13.23 -1.16
N LEU A 218 -8.54 -12.36 -0.24
CA LEU A 218 -9.87 -12.38 0.40
C LEU A 218 -10.86 -11.31 -0.14
N GLY A 219 -10.51 -10.57 -1.20
CA GLY A 219 -11.43 -9.61 -1.81
C GLY A 219 -10.77 -8.35 -2.33
N LEU A 220 -11.36 -7.20 -2.08
CA LEU A 220 -11.00 -5.92 -2.66
C LEU A 220 -10.70 -4.88 -1.58
N ILE A 221 -9.76 -3.98 -1.89
CA ILE A 221 -9.52 -2.75 -1.12
C ILE A 221 -9.45 -1.55 -2.05
N ASP A 222 -10.19 -0.51 -1.71
CA ASP A 222 -10.23 0.75 -2.46
C ASP A 222 -9.24 1.76 -1.89
N CYS A 223 -8.47 2.37 -2.77
CA CYS A 223 -7.61 3.52 -2.48
C CYS A 223 -8.03 4.71 -3.34
N LEU A 224 -8.20 5.86 -2.70
CA LEU A 224 -8.33 7.14 -3.39
C LEU A 224 -6.97 7.82 -3.35
N VAL A 225 -6.42 8.14 -4.51
CA VAL A 225 -5.08 8.75 -4.64
C VAL A 225 -5.23 10.14 -5.23
N GLU A 226 -4.77 11.13 -4.49
CA GLU A 226 -4.67 12.50 -4.96
C GLU A 226 -3.29 12.75 -5.55
N THR A 227 -3.24 13.09 -6.83
CA THR A 227 -1.99 13.38 -7.55
C THR A 227 -1.90 14.85 -7.96
N SER A 228 -0.70 15.31 -8.26
CA SER A 228 -0.48 16.62 -8.84
C SER A 228 -0.64 16.57 -10.36
N THR A 229 -1.33 17.53 -10.92
CA THR A 229 -1.43 17.73 -12.37
C THR A 229 -0.38 18.70 -12.91
N THR A 230 0.45 19.28 -12.04
CA THR A 230 1.41 20.33 -12.40
C THR A 230 2.87 19.88 -12.40
N VAL A 231 3.15 18.66 -11.94
CA VAL A 231 4.51 18.08 -11.89
C VAL A 231 4.54 16.72 -12.57
N ASN A 232 5.75 16.32 -13.00
CA ASN A 232 5.99 15.01 -13.59
C ASN A 232 5.69 13.89 -12.57
N SER A 233 5.21 12.73 -13.03
CA SER A 233 4.91 11.57 -12.19
C SER A 233 6.12 11.01 -11.41
N PHE A 234 7.34 11.41 -11.74
CA PHE A 234 8.56 11.04 -11.04
C PHE A 234 8.97 12.05 -9.96
N ASP A 235 8.29 13.20 -9.88
CA ASP A 235 8.51 14.19 -8.84
C ASP A 235 7.97 13.70 -7.48
N LYS A 236 8.72 13.94 -6.41
CA LYS A 236 8.31 13.58 -5.05
C LYS A 236 7.01 14.25 -4.59
N ASN A 237 6.61 15.35 -5.23
CA ASN A 237 5.36 16.05 -4.95
C ASN A 237 4.20 15.57 -5.82
N PHE A 238 4.39 14.55 -6.65
CA PHE A 238 3.34 14.01 -7.52
C PHE A 238 2.22 13.34 -6.71
N ILE A 239 2.57 12.50 -5.73
CA ILE A 239 1.58 11.88 -4.82
C ILE A 239 1.35 12.81 -3.62
N LYS A 240 0.11 13.26 -3.44
CA LYS A 240 -0.29 14.20 -2.37
C LYS A 240 -0.93 13.49 -1.18
N SER A 241 -1.80 12.52 -1.45
CA SER A 241 -2.50 11.73 -0.41
C SER A 241 -3.12 10.46 -0.95
#